data_139160394fc0d97cae22eceb02e10a6a
#
_entry.id   139160394fc0d97cae22eceb02e10a6a
#
_cell.length_a   1.000
_cell.length_b   1.000
_cell.length_c   1.000
_cell.angle_alpha   90.00
_cell.angle_beta   90.00
_cell.angle_gamma   90.00
#
_symmetry.space_group_name_H-M   'P 1'
#
loop_
_entity.id
_entity.type
_entity.pdbx_description
1 polymer ?
#
loop_
_entity_poly.entity_id
_entity_poly.type
_entity_poly.pdbx_seq_one_letter_code
_entity_poly.pdbx_strand_id
1 'polypeptide(L)'
;DTIAFDTVFTGITTPTERFYVYNKNDKGVRIASVKLEKGGTSGFLINVDGQNGTNINDVQVLKKDSIFVFVKLNAPVQALNTPQEISDAIIFTLENGVQQKVVIEACGMNVNILQGEILEGHHEFMSDDVPRVIYDSLVVSENASLRICPGTTLYFHNGASLIIRGSLRIDGTLEQPVTLRGDRLDKMFEYLPYDRLENQWGGIYLHP
;
A
#
# COMPACT_ATOMS: atom_id res chain seq x y z
N ASP A 1 -16.06 -13.71 5.19
CA ASP A 1 -14.97 -12.97 5.82
C ASP A 1 -14.38 -12.01 4.79
N THR A 2 -13.88 -10.85 5.24
CA THR A 2 -13.26 -9.83 4.40
C THR A 2 -11.90 -9.44 4.97
N ILE A 3 -10.90 -9.26 4.10
CA ILE A 3 -9.61 -8.68 4.42
C ILE A 3 -9.54 -7.36 3.67
N ALA A 4 -9.50 -6.27 4.42
CA ALA A 4 -9.39 -4.93 3.88
C ALA A 4 -7.94 -4.44 3.99
N PHE A 5 -7.36 -4.04 2.87
CA PHE A 5 -6.21 -3.18 2.81
C PHE A 5 -6.73 -1.74 2.86
N ASP A 6 -6.13 -0.91 3.66
CA ASP A 6 -6.48 0.52 3.68
C ASP A 6 -6.21 1.17 2.29
N THR A 7 -5.99 2.47 2.22
CA THR A 7 -5.57 3.11 0.98
C THR A 7 -4.18 2.64 0.59
N VAL A 8 -4.01 2.27 -0.67
CA VAL A 8 -2.75 1.76 -1.23
C VAL A 8 -2.35 2.58 -2.45
N PHE A 9 -1.07 2.80 -2.61
CA PHE A 9 -0.53 3.53 -3.76
C PHE A 9 -0.36 2.62 -4.97
N THR A 10 -0.75 3.09 -6.15
CA THR A 10 -0.53 2.36 -7.41
C THR A 10 0.95 2.25 -7.74
N GLY A 11 1.36 1.08 -8.25
CA GLY A 11 2.78 0.81 -8.56
C GLY A 11 3.68 0.55 -7.35
N ILE A 12 3.15 0.62 -6.12
CA ILE A 12 3.87 0.28 -4.89
C ILE A 12 3.24 -0.98 -4.30
N THR A 13 4.07 -2.01 -4.06
CA THR A 13 3.58 -3.26 -3.46
C THR A 13 3.25 -3.04 -1.99
N THR A 14 2.08 -3.49 -1.56
CA THR A 14 1.64 -3.36 -0.16
C THR A 14 2.48 -4.24 0.78
N PRO A 15 2.48 -3.93 2.09
CA PRO A 15 2.80 -4.91 3.11
C PRO A 15 1.97 -6.19 2.94
N THR A 16 2.45 -7.27 3.55
CA THR A 16 1.77 -8.56 3.46
C THR A 16 0.76 -8.70 4.57
N GLU A 17 -0.51 -8.86 4.19
CA GLU A 17 -1.55 -9.29 5.11
C GLU A 17 -1.57 -10.82 5.21
N ARG A 18 -2.03 -11.33 6.34
CA ARG A 18 -2.09 -12.77 6.59
C ARG A 18 -3.35 -13.17 7.34
N PHE A 19 -3.86 -14.35 7.03
CA PHE A 19 -4.89 -15.02 7.80
C PHE A 19 -4.65 -16.52 7.85
N TYR A 20 -5.43 -17.19 8.69
CA TYR A 20 -5.33 -18.63 8.91
C TYR A 20 -6.58 -19.34 8.38
N VAL A 21 -6.38 -20.47 7.75
CA VAL A 21 -7.43 -21.44 7.43
C VAL A 21 -7.33 -22.60 8.42
N TYR A 22 -8.33 -22.74 9.28
CA TYR A 22 -8.37 -23.74 10.35
C TYR A 22 -9.17 -24.97 9.93
N ASN A 23 -8.60 -26.15 10.13
CA ASN A 23 -9.33 -27.40 10.11
C ASN A 23 -9.73 -27.82 11.53
N LYS A 24 -10.97 -27.57 11.91
CA LYS A 24 -11.52 -27.95 13.23
C LYS A 24 -11.96 -29.42 13.34
N ASN A 25 -11.84 -30.21 12.27
CA ASN A 25 -12.26 -31.61 12.25
C ASN A 25 -11.19 -32.53 12.84
N ASP A 26 -11.63 -33.74 13.23
CA ASP A 26 -10.76 -34.83 13.70
C ASP A 26 -10.08 -35.61 12.57
N LYS A 27 -10.29 -35.20 11.31
CA LYS A 27 -9.67 -35.75 10.10
C LYS A 27 -9.02 -34.62 9.31
N GLY A 28 -7.96 -34.93 8.56
CA GLY A 28 -7.38 -34.00 7.58
C GLY A 28 -8.40 -33.58 6.52
N VAL A 29 -8.29 -32.37 6.04
CA VAL A 29 -9.10 -31.81 4.95
C VAL A 29 -8.17 -31.51 3.78
N ARG A 30 -8.59 -31.86 2.57
CA ARG A 30 -7.91 -31.53 1.35
C ARG A 30 -8.70 -30.47 0.59
N ILE A 31 -8.03 -29.39 0.28
CA ILE A 31 -8.55 -28.27 -0.51
C ILE A 31 -8.08 -28.52 -1.94
N ALA A 32 -9.02 -28.82 -2.83
CA ALA A 32 -8.70 -29.15 -4.22
C ALA A 32 -8.07 -27.96 -4.95
N SER A 33 -8.57 -26.74 -4.67
CA SER A 33 -7.98 -25.52 -5.20
C SER A 33 -8.21 -24.31 -4.32
N VAL A 34 -7.23 -23.40 -4.30
CA VAL A 34 -7.32 -22.04 -3.75
C VAL A 34 -7.00 -21.07 -4.87
N LYS A 35 -7.93 -20.23 -5.27
CA LYS A 35 -7.75 -19.34 -6.43
C LYS A 35 -8.30 -17.94 -6.19
N LEU A 36 -7.69 -16.96 -6.85
CA LEU A 36 -8.26 -15.63 -7.01
C LEU A 36 -9.43 -15.68 -8.01
N GLU A 37 -10.56 -15.07 -7.68
CA GLU A 37 -11.77 -15.07 -8.52
C GLU A 37 -11.52 -14.36 -9.85
N LYS A 38 -10.79 -13.23 -9.83
CA LYS A 38 -10.40 -12.45 -11.01
C LYS A 38 -9.03 -12.86 -11.58
N GLY A 39 -8.43 -13.95 -11.07
CA GLY A 39 -7.09 -14.37 -11.46
C GLY A 39 -6.04 -13.34 -11.05
N GLY A 40 -5.12 -12.97 -11.94
CA GLY A 40 -4.09 -11.95 -11.65
C GLY A 40 -4.47 -10.51 -12.04
N THR A 41 -5.68 -10.29 -12.56
CA THR A 41 -6.06 -8.99 -13.17
C THR A 41 -6.33 -7.88 -12.15
N SER A 42 -6.67 -8.26 -10.91
CA SER A 42 -6.91 -7.32 -9.80
C SER A 42 -5.63 -6.76 -9.17
N GLY A 43 -4.47 -7.36 -9.49
CA GLY A 43 -3.18 -7.03 -8.88
C GLY A 43 -2.92 -7.74 -7.54
N PHE A 44 -3.89 -8.48 -6.99
CA PHE A 44 -3.67 -9.30 -5.80
C PHE A 44 -2.79 -10.51 -6.09
N LEU A 45 -1.95 -10.85 -5.12
CA LEU A 45 -1.04 -11.99 -5.11
C LEU A 45 -1.27 -12.78 -3.83
N ILE A 46 -1.36 -14.09 -3.93
CA ILE A 46 -1.52 -14.96 -2.76
C ILE A 46 -0.38 -15.97 -2.63
N ASN A 47 -0.06 -16.29 -1.39
CA ASN A 47 0.78 -17.42 -1.02
C ASN A 47 -0.01 -18.29 -0.05
N VAL A 48 -0.19 -19.54 -0.37
CA VAL A 48 -0.93 -20.50 0.46
C VAL A 48 0.03 -21.60 0.87
N ASP A 49 0.30 -21.70 2.15
CA ASP A 49 1.19 -22.71 2.73
C ASP A 49 2.55 -22.82 1.99
N GLY A 50 3.15 -21.63 1.70
CA GLY A 50 4.45 -21.53 1.01
C GLY A 50 4.38 -21.57 -0.53
N GLN A 51 3.23 -21.82 -1.14
CA GLN A 51 3.05 -21.85 -2.58
C GLN A 51 2.52 -20.52 -3.10
N ASN A 52 3.24 -19.86 -4.00
CA ASN A 52 2.83 -18.62 -4.65
C ASN A 52 2.01 -18.89 -5.92
N GLY A 53 0.98 -18.10 -6.17
CA GLY A 53 0.21 -18.19 -7.41
C GLY A 53 -1.13 -17.49 -7.35
N THR A 54 -1.85 -17.52 -8.46
CA THR A 54 -3.26 -17.08 -8.54
C THR A 54 -4.23 -18.25 -8.50
N ASN A 55 -3.71 -19.46 -8.63
CA ASN A 55 -4.43 -20.73 -8.50
C ASN A 55 -3.46 -21.79 -7.96
N ILE A 56 -3.69 -22.24 -6.73
CA ILE A 56 -2.89 -23.23 -6.02
C ILE A 56 -3.76 -24.45 -5.79
N ASN A 57 -3.26 -25.61 -6.17
CA ASN A 57 -4.02 -26.86 -6.09
C ASN A 57 -3.45 -27.76 -5.00
N ASP A 58 -4.30 -28.67 -4.53
CA ASP A 58 -3.91 -29.79 -3.67
C ASP A 58 -3.28 -29.34 -2.33
N VAL A 59 -3.95 -28.46 -1.62
CA VAL A 59 -3.53 -27.98 -0.31
C VAL A 59 -4.12 -28.85 0.79
N GLN A 60 -3.25 -29.43 1.63
CA GLN A 60 -3.68 -30.29 2.74
C GLN A 60 -3.65 -29.53 4.07
N VAL A 61 -4.74 -29.59 4.83
CA VAL A 61 -4.79 -29.10 6.21
C VAL A 61 -4.97 -30.28 7.14
N LEU A 62 -4.00 -30.56 8.00
CA LEU A 62 -4.03 -31.69 8.91
C LEU A 62 -5.17 -31.54 9.93
N LYS A 63 -5.52 -32.65 10.63
CA LYS A 63 -6.56 -32.62 11.68
C LYS A 63 -6.20 -31.64 12.80
N LYS A 64 -7.17 -30.81 13.21
CA LYS A 64 -6.99 -29.81 14.29
C LYS A 64 -5.82 -28.83 14.04
N ASP A 65 -5.47 -28.60 12.78
CA ASP A 65 -4.35 -27.76 12.37
C ASP A 65 -4.81 -26.60 11.51
N SER A 66 -3.88 -25.73 11.10
CA SER A 66 -4.14 -24.57 10.27
C SER A 66 -3.00 -24.34 9.29
N ILE A 67 -3.31 -23.66 8.20
CA ILE A 67 -2.33 -23.16 7.23
C ILE A 67 -2.40 -21.64 7.17
N PHE A 68 -1.29 -21.03 6.76
CA PHE A 68 -1.21 -19.59 6.50
C PHE A 68 -1.64 -19.27 5.07
N VAL A 69 -2.34 -18.17 4.93
CA VAL A 69 -2.54 -17.52 3.63
C VAL A 69 -2.02 -16.09 3.75
N PHE A 70 -1.06 -15.76 2.91
CA PHE A 70 -0.51 -14.42 2.77
C PHE A 70 -1.10 -13.77 1.55
N VAL A 71 -1.42 -12.48 1.66
CA VAL A 71 -1.99 -11.67 0.59
C VAL A 71 -1.18 -10.40 0.45
N LYS A 72 -0.85 -10.05 -0.79
CA LYS A 72 -0.25 -8.76 -1.17
C LYS A 72 -1.05 -8.16 -2.31
N LEU A 73 -0.98 -6.85 -2.45
CA LEU A 73 -1.53 -6.15 -3.59
C LEU A 73 -0.42 -5.31 -4.27
N ASN A 74 -0.31 -5.47 -5.58
CA ASN A 74 0.37 -4.53 -6.45
C ASN A 74 -0.73 -3.79 -7.22
N ALA A 75 -1.19 -2.68 -6.65
CA ALA A 75 -2.36 -1.95 -7.16
C ALA A 75 -2.09 -1.44 -8.59
N PRO A 76 -2.93 -1.80 -9.57
CA PRO A 76 -2.81 -1.27 -10.93
C PRO A 76 -3.12 0.23 -10.95
N VAL A 77 -2.57 0.94 -11.93
CA VAL A 77 -2.90 2.35 -12.17
C VAL A 77 -4.40 2.48 -12.41
N GLN A 78 -5.02 3.42 -11.70
CA GLN A 78 -6.46 3.66 -11.76
C GLN A 78 -6.81 4.64 -12.91
N ALA A 79 -8.03 4.50 -13.44
CA ALA A 79 -8.50 5.37 -14.51
C ALA A 79 -8.70 6.83 -14.09
N LEU A 80 -8.99 7.06 -12.79
CA LEU A 80 -9.16 8.38 -12.19
C LEU A 80 -8.07 8.65 -11.15
N ASN A 81 -7.75 9.93 -10.94
CA ASN A 81 -6.80 10.35 -9.90
C ASN A 81 -7.43 10.45 -8.50
N THR A 82 -8.70 10.10 -8.38
CA THR A 82 -9.37 9.91 -7.08
C THR A 82 -9.24 8.46 -6.62
N PRO A 83 -9.20 8.20 -5.31
CA PRO A 83 -9.15 6.84 -4.78
C PRO A 83 -10.27 5.96 -5.34
N GLN A 84 -9.96 4.75 -5.79
CA GLN A 84 -10.90 3.80 -6.39
C GLN A 84 -10.81 2.43 -5.71
N GLU A 85 -11.96 1.78 -5.57
CA GLU A 85 -12.04 0.43 -5.00
C GLU A 85 -11.38 -0.60 -5.93
N ILE A 86 -10.52 -1.43 -5.34
CA ILE A 86 -9.94 -2.63 -5.94
C ILE A 86 -10.41 -3.81 -5.11
N SER A 87 -11.14 -4.73 -5.71
CA SER A 87 -11.67 -5.90 -5.00
C SER A 87 -11.43 -7.18 -5.77
N ASP A 88 -11.26 -8.28 -5.04
CA ASP A 88 -11.21 -9.66 -5.55
C ASP A 88 -11.69 -10.61 -4.46
N ALA A 89 -11.61 -11.89 -4.70
CA ALA A 89 -11.88 -12.88 -3.66
C ALA A 89 -10.99 -14.10 -3.81
N ILE A 90 -10.66 -14.70 -2.68
CA ILE A 90 -9.98 -15.99 -2.61
C ILE A 90 -11.06 -17.08 -2.47
N ILE A 91 -11.14 -17.97 -3.44
CA ILE A 91 -12.09 -19.09 -3.47
C ILE A 91 -11.36 -20.36 -3.07
N PHE A 92 -11.79 -20.95 -1.98
CA PHE A 92 -11.35 -22.26 -1.50
C PHE A 92 -12.35 -23.31 -1.95
N THR A 93 -11.94 -24.29 -2.75
CA THR A 93 -12.79 -25.40 -3.20
C THR A 93 -12.30 -26.69 -2.56
N LEU A 94 -13.13 -27.32 -1.73
CA LEU A 94 -12.85 -28.60 -1.11
C LEU A 94 -13.03 -29.75 -2.11
N GLU A 95 -12.45 -30.94 -1.85
CA GLU A 95 -12.61 -32.13 -2.71
C GLU A 95 -14.07 -32.54 -2.94
N ASN A 96 -14.94 -32.28 -1.98
CA ASN A 96 -16.37 -32.57 -2.09
C ASN A 96 -17.16 -31.48 -2.88
N GLY A 97 -16.47 -30.49 -3.47
CA GLY A 97 -17.05 -29.40 -4.23
C GLY A 97 -17.59 -28.22 -3.41
N VAL A 98 -17.55 -28.29 -2.09
CA VAL A 98 -17.94 -27.15 -1.23
C VAL A 98 -16.96 -26.00 -1.42
N GLN A 99 -17.49 -24.79 -1.60
CA GLN A 99 -16.69 -23.58 -1.74
C GLN A 99 -16.85 -22.67 -0.54
N GLN A 100 -15.73 -22.03 -0.16
CA GLN A 100 -15.69 -20.92 0.80
C GLN A 100 -15.02 -19.74 0.13
N LYS A 101 -15.47 -18.54 0.47
CA LYS A 101 -15.00 -17.28 -0.13
C LYS A 101 -14.51 -16.32 0.96
N VAL A 102 -13.34 -15.75 0.74
CA VAL A 102 -12.79 -14.63 1.50
C VAL A 102 -12.67 -13.45 0.54
N VAL A 103 -13.38 -12.36 0.83
CA VAL A 103 -13.29 -11.12 0.04
C VAL A 103 -11.99 -10.39 0.42
N ILE A 104 -11.32 -9.85 -0.56
CA ILE A 104 -10.13 -8.99 -0.40
C ILE A 104 -10.37 -7.68 -1.12
N GLU A 105 -10.14 -6.57 -0.43
CA GLU A 105 -10.45 -5.24 -0.95
C GLU A 105 -9.41 -4.20 -0.52
N ALA A 106 -9.24 -3.17 -1.33
CA ALA A 106 -8.36 -2.04 -1.10
C ALA A 106 -8.92 -0.79 -1.75
N CYS A 107 -8.41 0.38 -1.34
CA CYS A 107 -8.66 1.65 -2.02
C CYS A 107 -7.39 2.09 -2.75
N GLY A 108 -7.32 1.94 -4.06
CA GLY A 108 -6.17 2.29 -4.89
C GLY A 108 -6.11 3.79 -5.19
N MET A 109 -4.98 4.42 -4.94
CA MET A 109 -4.73 5.83 -5.22
C MET A 109 -3.52 6.00 -6.15
N ASN A 110 -3.71 6.69 -7.28
CA ASN A 110 -2.60 7.02 -8.17
C ASN A 110 -1.60 7.94 -7.47
N VAL A 111 -0.31 7.72 -7.73
CA VAL A 111 0.76 8.55 -7.19
C VAL A 111 1.85 8.79 -8.24
N ASN A 112 2.56 9.92 -8.09
CA ASN A 112 3.80 10.21 -8.79
C ASN A 112 4.97 9.86 -7.87
N ILE A 113 5.81 8.93 -8.29
CA ILE A 113 7.01 8.55 -7.55
C ILE A 113 8.17 9.45 -7.98
N LEU A 114 8.76 10.17 -7.02
CA LEU A 114 9.97 10.98 -7.18
C LEU A 114 11.11 10.25 -6.48
N GLN A 115 12.15 9.89 -7.21
CA GLN A 115 13.27 9.13 -6.66
C GLN A 115 14.59 9.84 -6.90
N GLY A 116 15.19 10.37 -5.82
CA GLY A 116 16.44 11.14 -5.92
C GLY A 116 16.31 12.38 -6.80
N GLU A 117 15.12 12.99 -6.83
CA GLU A 117 14.80 14.10 -7.73
C GLU A 117 15.47 15.40 -7.29
N ILE A 118 15.99 16.13 -8.26
CA ILE A 118 16.60 17.45 -8.05
C ILE A 118 15.76 18.50 -8.78
N LEU A 119 15.17 19.41 -8.02
CA LEU A 119 14.35 20.50 -8.55
C LEU A 119 15.23 21.69 -8.91
N GLU A 120 15.14 22.10 -10.18
CA GLU A 120 15.78 23.30 -10.72
C GLU A 120 14.72 24.34 -11.08
N GLY A 121 14.99 25.62 -10.81
CA GLY A 121 14.06 26.71 -11.12
C GLY A 121 12.90 26.80 -10.13
N HIS A 122 11.69 27.09 -10.62
CA HIS A 122 10.52 27.32 -9.77
C HIS A 122 9.52 26.16 -9.89
N HIS A 123 9.16 25.56 -8.74
CA HIS A 123 8.20 24.47 -8.66
C HIS A 123 7.06 24.81 -7.68
N GLU A 124 5.85 24.44 -8.05
CA GLU A 124 4.67 24.47 -7.17
C GLU A 124 4.05 23.08 -7.07
N PHE A 125 3.74 22.66 -5.86
CA PHE A 125 2.99 21.43 -5.57
C PHE A 125 1.61 21.79 -5.05
N MET A 126 0.57 21.34 -5.75
CA MET A 126 -0.83 21.71 -5.50
C MET A 126 -1.59 20.51 -4.94
N SER A 127 -2.68 20.77 -4.20
CA SER A 127 -3.50 19.73 -3.57
C SER A 127 -4.34 18.90 -4.55
N ASP A 128 -4.63 19.44 -5.73
CA ASP A 128 -5.35 18.79 -6.82
C ASP A 128 -4.43 17.99 -7.76
N ASP A 129 -3.13 18.11 -7.59
CA ASP A 129 -2.15 17.25 -8.26
C ASP A 129 -2.28 15.79 -7.80
N VAL A 130 -1.85 14.87 -8.65
CA VAL A 130 -1.62 13.48 -8.23
C VAL A 130 -0.62 13.48 -7.06
N PRO A 131 -0.92 12.84 -5.92
CA PRO A 131 -0.04 12.83 -4.75
C PRO A 131 1.36 12.33 -5.10
N ARG A 132 2.36 12.87 -4.41
CA ARG A 132 3.78 12.53 -4.63
C ARG A 132 4.30 11.65 -3.50
N VAL A 133 4.97 10.56 -3.89
CA VAL A 133 5.73 9.71 -2.95
C VAL A 133 7.21 9.88 -3.26
N ILE A 134 7.97 10.34 -2.27
CA ILE A 134 9.38 10.63 -2.39
C ILE A 134 10.19 9.43 -1.87
N TYR A 135 11.08 8.92 -2.73
CA TYR A 135 12.09 7.93 -2.40
C TYR A 135 13.46 8.59 -2.41
N ASP A 136 14.37 8.13 -1.57
CA ASP A 136 15.73 8.65 -1.36
C ASP A 136 15.71 10.11 -0.91
N SER A 137 15.61 11.07 -1.86
CA SER A 137 15.57 12.49 -1.54
C SER A 137 14.84 13.30 -2.62
N LEU A 138 14.27 14.43 -2.17
CA LEU A 138 13.83 15.52 -3.02
C LEU A 138 14.72 16.73 -2.69
N VAL A 139 15.51 17.17 -3.63
CA VAL A 139 16.47 18.26 -3.43
C VAL A 139 15.99 19.52 -4.15
N VAL A 140 15.88 20.64 -3.44
CA VAL A 140 15.68 21.96 -4.04
C VAL A 140 17.05 22.60 -4.19
N SER A 141 17.51 22.79 -5.44
CA SER A 141 18.83 23.37 -5.77
C SER A 141 18.99 24.80 -5.26
N GLU A 142 20.24 25.30 -5.17
CA GLU A 142 20.57 26.63 -4.63
C GLU A 142 19.81 27.79 -5.29
N ASN A 143 19.57 27.72 -6.60
CA ASN A 143 18.84 28.74 -7.36
C ASN A 143 17.38 28.35 -7.63
N ALA A 144 16.89 27.30 -6.98
CA ALA A 144 15.53 26.81 -7.14
C ALA A 144 14.62 27.25 -5.98
N SER A 145 13.34 27.21 -6.25
CA SER A 145 12.31 27.43 -5.23
C SER A 145 11.20 26.38 -5.32
N LEU A 146 10.80 25.89 -4.17
CA LEU A 146 9.65 25.01 -4.04
C LEU A 146 8.58 25.71 -3.21
N ARG A 147 7.39 25.84 -3.79
CA ARG A 147 6.18 26.24 -3.09
C ARG A 147 5.26 25.04 -2.90
N ILE A 148 4.82 24.80 -1.67
CA ILE A 148 3.84 23.78 -1.34
C ILE A 148 2.54 24.49 -0.96
N CYS A 149 1.51 24.29 -1.79
CA CYS A 149 0.23 24.99 -1.66
C CYS A 149 -0.66 24.39 -0.58
N PRO A 150 -1.68 25.15 -0.10
CA PRO A 150 -2.61 24.66 0.92
C PRO A 150 -3.25 23.32 0.56
N GLY A 151 -3.43 22.44 1.55
CA GLY A 151 -4.06 21.13 1.39
C GLY A 151 -3.18 20.04 0.74
N THR A 152 -1.96 20.37 0.33
CA THR A 152 -1.04 19.41 -0.30
C THR A 152 -0.51 18.39 0.72
N THR A 153 -0.51 17.10 0.33
CA THR A 153 0.16 16.05 1.09
C THR A 153 1.35 15.49 0.29
N LEU A 154 2.51 15.44 0.91
CA LEU A 154 3.71 14.76 0.41
C LEU A 154 3.98 13.53 1.27
N TYR A 155 4.17 12.40 0.61
CA TYR A 155 4.50 11.14 1.24
C TYR A 155 5.99 10.84 1.05
N PHE A 156 6.62 10.34 2.09
CA PHE A 156 8.05 10.03 2.08
C PHE A 156 8.24 8.56 2.43
N HIS A 157 8.97 7.86 1.59
CA HIS A 157 9.39 6.50 1.89
C HIS A 157 10.37 6.47 3.06
N ASN A 158 10.50 5.32 3.71
CA ASN A 158 11.41 5.18 4.85
C ASN A 158 12.83 5.66 4.50
N GLY A 159 13.33 6.60 5.30
CA GLY A 159 14.64 7.23 5.12
C GLY A 159 14.68 8.35 4.07
N ALA A 160 13.62 8.54 3.28
CA ALA A 160 13.57 9.63 2.30
C ALA A 160 13.52 11.00 2.97
N SER A 161 14.11 12.01 2.34
CA SER A 161 14.28 13.35 2.92
C SER A 161 13.96 14.46 1.93
N LEU A 162 13.55 15.62 2.46
CA LEU A 162 13.46 16.87 1.71
C LEU A 162 14.68 17.73 2.04
N ILE A 163 15.51 18.00 1.03
CA ILE A 163 16.77 18.74 1.18
C ILE A 163 16.63 20.09 0.48
N ILE A 164 16.77 21.18 1.23
CA ILE A 164 16.59 22.53 0.74
C ILE A 164 17.95 23.23 0.71
N ARG A 165 18.46 23.53 -0.50
CA ARG A 165 19.62 24.39 -0.74
C ARG A 165 19.21 25.75 -1.27
N GLY A 166 18.02 25.83 -1.88
CA GLY A 166 17.38 27.05 -2.37
C GLY A 166 16.32 27.58 -1.41
N SER A 167 15.14 27.90 -1.92
CA SER A 167 14.05 28.42 -1.09
C SER A 167 12.87 27.45 -0.99
N LEU A 168 12.28 27.37 0.19
CA LEU A 168 11.06 26.61 0.49
C LEU A 168 10.00 27.55 1.03
N ARG A 169 8.80 27.48 0.46
CA ARG A 169 7.60 28.14 0.97
C ARG A 169 6.48 27.13 1.15
N ILE A 170 5.89 27.10 2.35
CA ILE A 170 4.77 26.22 2.70
C ILE A 170 3.59 27.10 3.09
N ASP A 171 2.52 27.05 2.32
CA ASP A 171 1.36 27.97 2.45
C ASP A 171 0.13 27.28 3.07
N GLY A 172 0.31 26.36 4.01
CA GLY A 172 -0.79 25.70 4.71
C GLY A 172 -1.65 26.67 5.53
N THR A 173 -2.94 26.40 5.61
CA THR A 173 -3.88 27.09 6.50
C THR A 173 -4.43 26.11 7.53
N LEU A 174 -5.22 26.62 8.50
CA LEU A 174 -5.87 25.76 9.50
C LEU A 174 -6.89 24.81 8.83
N GLU A 175 -7.62 25.30 7.83
CA GLU A 175 -8.64 24.55 7.08
C GLU A 175 -8.02 23.64 5.99
N GLN A 176 -6.86 24.02 5.48
CA GLN A 176 -6.14 23.31 4.43
C GLN A 176 -4.64 23.18 4.79
N PRO A 177 -4.31 22.36 5.81
CA PRO A 177 -2.93 22.18 6.22
C PRO A 177 -2.11 21.49 5.12
N VAL A 178 -0.83 21.83 5.02
CA VAL A 178 0.14 21.04 4.27
C VAL A 178 0.61 19.89 5.16
N THR A 179 0.57 18.69 4.64
CA THR A 179 0.98 17.49 5.38
C THR A 179 2.22 16.87 4.76
N LEU A 180 3.27 16.69 5.56
CA LEU A 180 4.48 15.93 5.22
C LEU A 180 4.53 14.70 6.13
N ARG A 181 4.46 13.49 5.56
CA ARG A 181 4.33 12.27 6.35
C ARG A 181 4.98 11.06 5.67
N GLY A 182 5.18 9.99 6.42
CA GLY A 182 5.58 8.70 5.85
C GLY A 182 4.53 8.13 4.89
N ASP A 183 4.98 7.30 3.96
CA ASP A 183 4.15 6.68 2.92
C ASP A 183 3.35 5.45 3.41
N ARG A 184 3.56 5.00 4.64
CA ARG A 184 2.78 3.94 5.26
C ARG A 184 1.42 4.47 5.67
N LEU A 185 0.36 4.01 4.99
CA LEU A 185 -1.04 4.37 5.27
C LEU A 185 -1.77 3.30 6.09
N ASP A 186 -1.13 2.15 6.25
CA ASP A 186 -1.61 1.02 7.04
C ASP A 186 -1.40 1.22 8.55
N LYS A 187 -1.71 0.18 9.30
CA LYS A 187 -1.60 0.16 10.77
C LYS A 187 -0.57 -0.87 11.21
N MET A 188 0.25 -0.53 12.20
CA MET A 188 1.11 -1.49 12.88
C MET A 188 0.28 -2.47 13.72
N PHE A 189 -0.72 -1.91 14.42
CA PHE A 189 -1.77 -2.62 15.15
C PHE A 189 -3.09 -1.90 14.87
N GLU A 190 -4.22 -2.56 15.08
CA GLU A 190 -5.55 -2.00 14.79
C GLU A 190 -5.80 -0.63 15.44
N TYR A 191 -5.20 -0.38 16.61
CA TYR A 191 -5.27 0.88 17.34
C TYR A 191 -4.10 1.85 17.07
N LEU A 192 -3.07 1.44 16.31
CA LEU A 192 -1.85 2.21 16.10
C LEU A 192 -1.50 2.33 14.61
N PRO A 193 -2.01 3.35 13.94
CA PRO A 193 -1.63 3.63 12.55
C PRO A 193 -0.16 4.13 12.46
N TYR A 194 0.48 3.84 11.35
CA TYR A 194 1.90 4.20 11.14
C TYR A 194 2.17 5.70 11.18
N ASP A 195 1.19 6.55 10.87
CA ASP A 195 1.33 8.01 10.94
C ASP A 195 1.51 8.57 12.35
N ARG A 196 1.27 7.77 13.38
CA ARG A 196 1.55 8.09 14.78
C ARG A 196 2.89 7.58 15.30
N LEU A 197 3.66 6.91 14.43
CA LEU A 197 4.98 6.41 14.78
C LEU A 197 6.05 7.40 14.35
N GLU A 198 7.07 7.54 15.18
CA GLU A 198 8.26 8.33 14.85
C GLU A 198 9.14 7.64 13.80
N ASN A 199 10.05 8.40 13.20
CA ASN A 199 11.08 7.91 12.28
C ASN A 199 10.53 7.21 11.02
N GLN A 200 9.35 7.62 10.53
CA GLN A 200 8.80 7.07 9.29
C GLN A 200 9.50 7.59 8.03
N TRP A 201 10.24 8.70 8.14
CA TRP A 201 11.01 9.33 7.06
C TRP A 201 12.16 10.18 7.61
N GLY A 202 13.07 10.63 6.74
CA GLY A 202 14.31 11.27 7.14
C GLY A 202 14.19 12.73 7.60
N GLY A 203 13.07 13.41 7.29
CA GLY A 203 12.85 14.81 7.70
C GLY A 203 13.22 15.85 6.64
N ILE A 204 13.26 17.12 7.07
CA ILE A 204 13.63 18.27 6.23
C ILE A 204 15.01 18.75 6.65
N TYR A 205 15.93 18.87 5.69
CA TYR A 205 17.27 19.40 5.88
C TYR A 205 17.36 20.76 5.19
N LEU A 206 17.66 21.80 5.96
CA LEU A 206 17.91 23.14 5.47
C LEU A 206 19.43 23.38 5.44
N HIS A 207 19.94 23.62 4.26
CA HIS A 207 21.35 23.98 4.06
C HIS A 207 21.44 25.51 3.91
N PRO A 208 22.43 26.12 4.58
CA PRO A 208 22.67 27.57 4.46
C PRO A 208 23.25 27.91 3.07
#